data_c5a07e181e5150b7ee8b656581532f1d
#
_entry.id   c5a07e181e5150b7ee8b656581532f1d
#
_cell.length_a   1.000
_cell.length_b   1.000
_cell.length_c   1.000
_cell.angle_alpha   90.00
_cell.angle_beta   90.00
_cell.angle_gamma   90.00
#
_symmetry.space_group_name_H-M   'P 1'
#
loop_
_entity.id
_entity.type
_entity.pdbx_description
1 polymer ?
#
loop_
_entity_poly.entity_id
_entity_poly.type
_entity_poly.pdbx_seq_one_letter_code
_entity_poly.pdbx_strand_id
1 'polypeptide(L)'
;MKHRILLVSDMHYTTDLSEKELRLTHPESRASLASGPLFGRTQKEKIDLISVAVAEEHAKAPLDAVLVLGDLSIDDYDYRKLPDNYCRRFLDECMRGFPCPSWALAGNHDSYPDKAWREVFGYGRQFSVRIGDRVFVMLDTFRKVPAHDASGAAYTPVDVDFLRAELEKYPTEKFFLCTHYIDIRQEEQNVEFCRILQESDRILALFRGHTHIAELLTFVGKPLADIGGYGYSGQVVDGKYTFEIFSPRWAYGYEVLEWDDSTTRFYHVKPALHYEAKNGSFDIPLTISGACTLND
;
A
#
# COMPACT_ATOMS: atom_id res chain seq x y z
N MET A 1 -12.41 9.76 -21.93
CA MET A 1 -11.99 10.74 -20.86
C MET A 1 -10.78 10.13 -20.17
N LYS A 2 -9.74 10.91 -19.87
CA LYS A 2 -8.56 10.37 -19.18
C LYS A 2 -8.78 10.36 -17.68
N HIS A 3 -8.62 9.21 -17.06
CA HIS A 3 -8.66 9.01 -15.62
C HIS A 3 -7.25 8.84 -15.07
N ARG A 4 -7.08 9.20 -13.80
CA ARG A 4 -5.78 9.12 -13.14
C ARG A 4 -5.94 8.91 -11.64
N ILE A 5 -5.22 7.91 -11.10
CA ILE A 5 -5.16 7.67 -9.67
C ILE A 5 -3.71 7.49 -9.21
N LEU A 6 -3.52 7.60 -7.90
CA LEU A 6 -2.26 7.34 -7.25
C LEU A 6 -2.44 6.21 -6.24
N LEU A 7 -1.51 5.26 -6.22
CA LEU A 7 -1.48 4.16 -5.24
C LEU A 7 -0.22 4.29 -4.38
N VAL A 8 -0.40 4.15 -3.07
CA VAL A 8 0.67 4.13 -2.07
C VAL A 8 0.49 2.96 -1.13
N SER A 9 1.54 2.53 -0.44
CA SER A 9 1.49 1.44 0.54
C SER A 9 2.56 1.60 1.61
N ASP A 10 2.42 0.85 2.70
CA ASP A 10 3.45 0.66 3.71
C ASP A 10 3.93 1.97 4.35
N MET A 11 2.97 2.72 4.84
CA MET A 11 3.19 4.01 5.50
C MET A 11 3.84 3.88 6.85
N HIS A 12 3.46 2.83 7.60
CA HIS A 12 3.92 2.54 8.95
C HIS A 12 3.92 3.79 9.84
N TYR A 13 2.78 4.46 9.86
CA TYR A 13 2.62 5.70 10.61
C TYR A 13 2.58 5.45 12.11
N THR A 14 3.44 6.12 12.85
CA THR A 14 3.52 5.95 14.29
C THR A 14 3.33 7.22 15.08
N THR A 15 3.28 8.36 14.49
CA THR A 15 3.45 9.63 15.18
C THR A 15 4.66 9.66 16.14
N ASP A 16 4.89 10.79 16.77
CA ASP A 16 5.99 10.96 17.74
C ASP A 16 5.71 10.14 19.01
N LEU A 17 5.98 8.82 18.91
CA LEU A 17 5.89 7.94 20.07
C LEU A 17 6.89 8.38 21.12
N SER A 18 6.43 8.60 22.32
CA SER A 18 7.31 8.72 23.45
C SER A 18 8.14 7.43 23.64
N GLU A 19 9.33 7.54 24.20
CA GLU A 19 10.18 6.38 24.50
C GLU A 19 9.44 5.31 25.34
N LYS A 20 8.48 5.74 26.17
CA LYS A 20 7.62 4.86 26.96
C LYS A 20 6.65 4.06 26.08
N GLU A 21 6.05 4.70 25.09
CA GLU A 21 5.14 4.06 24.13
C GLU A 21 5.89 3.11 23.22
N LEU A 22 7.09 3.48 22.77
CA LEU A 22 8.00 2.62 22.04
C LEU A 22 8.35 1.33 22.80
N ARG A 23 8.55 1.40 24.09
CA ARG A 23 8.85 0.23 24.94
C ARG A 23 7.66 -0.70 25.18
N LEU A 24 6.44 -0.19 25.08
CA LEU A 24 5.23 -0.99 25.19
C LEU A 24 4.96 -1.87 23.95
N THR A 25 5.67 -1.58 22.89
CA THR A 25 5.42 -2.11 21.57
C THR A 25 6.71 -2.66 21.01
N HIS A 26 6.94 -3.94 20.99
CA HIS A 26 8.12 -4.64 20.46
C HIS A 26 9.41 -3.80 20.31
N PRO A 27 10.29 -3.83 21.29
CA PRO A 27 11.43 -2.89 21.39
C PRO A 27 12.44 -3.03 20.23
N GLU A 28 12.53 -4.18 19.58
CA GLU A 28 13.60 -4.41 18.57
C GLU A 28 13.23 -3.92 17.17
N SER A 29 12.02 -4.12 16.70
CA SER A 29 11.61 -3.68 15.36
C SER A 29 11.24 -2.19 15.31
N ARG A 30 10.83 -1.61 16.42
CA ARG A 30 10.30 -0.25 16.48
C ARG A 30 11.29 0.82 16.85
N ALA A 31 12.32 0.49 17.59
CA ALA A 31 13.46 1.37 17.70
C ALA A 31 14.05 1.70 16.33
N SER A 32 14.01 0.76 15.39
CA SER A 32 14.44 1.02 14.01
C SER A 32 13.41 1.80 13.18
N LEU A 33 12.12 1.66 13.44
CA LEU A 33 11.07 2.41 12.73
C LEU A 33 10.93 3.83 13.26
N ALA A 34 11.00 4.03 14.57
CA ALA A 34 10.82 5.34 15.19
C ALA A 34 12.11 6.15 15.31
N SER A 35 13.23 5.50 15.56
CA SER A 35 14.57 6.12 15.46
C SER A 35 15.10 6.10 14.04
N GLY A 36 14.31 5.58 13.13
CA GLY A 36 14.72 5.22 11.79
C GLY A 36 15.34 6.39 11.08
N PRO A 37 16.63 6.27 10.82
CA PRO A 37 17.36 7.20 10.00
C PRO A 37 16.96 7.02 8.53
N LEU A 38 15.84 6.36 8.24
CA LEU A 38 15.31 6.43 6.91
C LEU A 38 15.09 7.90 6.62
N PHE A 39 16.06 8.45 5.98
CA PHE A 39 16.10 9.83 5.61
C PHE A 39 16.31 10.84 6.77
N GLY A 40 16.74 10.41 7.97
CA GLY A 40 16.87 11.31 9.12
C GLY A 40 15.59 12.05 9.48
N ARG A 41 14.43 11.52 9.09
CA ARG A 41 13.13 12.16 9.22
C ARG A 41 12.25 11.40 10.20
N THR A 42 11.40 12.12 10.91
CA THR A 42 10.35 11.53 11.74
C THR A 42 9.30 10.84 10.87
N GLN A 43 8.48 9.97 11.45
CA GLN A 43 7.38 9.35 10.72
C GLN A 43 6.38 10.40 10.21
N LYS A 44 6.13 11.45 11.00
CA LYS A 44 5.29 12.57 10.58
C LYS A 44 5.85 13.27 9.33
N GLU A 45 7.13 13.58 9.32
CA GLU A 45 7.77 14.21 8.15
C GLU A 45 7.69 13.35 6.89
N LYS A 46 7.74 12.02 7.01
CA LYS A 46 7.54 11.10 5.87
C LYS A 46 6.10 11.17 5.34
N ILE A 47 5.12 11.25 6.24
CA ILE A 47 3.70 11.40 5.88
C ILE A 47 3.44 12.76 5.21
N ASP A 48 4.07 13.82 5.71
CA ASP A 48 3.98 15.14 5.08
C ASP A 48 4.53 15.09 3.63
N LEU A 49 5.59 14.30 3.37
CA LEU A 49 6.10 14.06 2.01
C LEU A 49 5.07 13.41 1.09
N ILE A 50 4.25 12.48 1.58
CA ILE A 50 3.16 11.89 0.79
C ILE A 50 2.13 12.94 0.43
N SER A 51 1.70 13.73 1.41
CA SER A 51 0.72 14.79 1.18
C SER A 51 1.23 15.77 0.13
N VAL A 52 2.50 16.11 0.16
CA VAL A 52 3.16 16.93 -0.88
C VAL A 52 3.16 16.21 -2.22
N ALA A 53 3.58 14.96 -2.28
CA ALA A 53 3.63 14.19 -3.52
C ALA A 53 2.24 14.05 -4.18
N VAL A 54 1.21 13.76 -3.39
CA VAL A 54 -0.18 13.70 -3.88
C VAL A 54 -0.63 15.05 -4.43
N ALA A 55 -0.33 16.16 -3.73
CA ALA A 55 -0.68 17.50 -4.18
C ALA A 55 0.05 17.88 -5.47
N GLU A 56 1.33 17.58 -5.58
CA GLU A 56 2.13 17.82 -6.79
C GLU A 56 1.62 17.00 -7.99
N GLU A 57 1.32 15.72 -7.78
CA GLU A 57 0.74 14.89 -8.83
C GLU A 57 -0.64 15.37 -9.27
N HIS A 58 -1.47 15.79 -8.31
CA HIS A 58 -2.77 16.37 -8.63
C HIS A 58 -2.65 17.70 -9.40
N ALA A 59 -1.63 18.50 -9.09
CA ALA A 59 -1.36 19.75 -9.78
C ALA A 59 -0.86 19.55 -11.23
N LYS A 60 -0.11 18.47 -11.50
CA LYS A 60 0.31 18.12 -12.88
C LYS A 60 -0.90 17.72 -13.75
N ALA A 61 -1.78 16.91 -13.21
CA ALA A 61 -3.06 16.52 -13.79
C ALA A 61 -3.99 16.03 -12.66
N PRO A 62 -5.28 16.41 -12.66
CA PRO A 62 -6.20 16.01 -11.62
C PRO A 62 -6.19 14.49 -11.36
N LEU A 63 -6.08 14.11 -10.09
CA LEU A 63 -6.28 12.74 -9.65
C LEU A 63 -7.77 12.52 -9.35
N ASP A 64 -8.32 11.41 -9.82
CA ASP A 64 -9.66 10.97 -9.46
C ASP A 64 -9.69 10.34 -8.06
N ALA A 65 -8.57 9.75 -7.63
CA ALA A 65 -8.46 9.11 -6.32
C ALA A 65 -7.01 8.88 -5.86
N VAL A 66 -6.88 8.61 -4.54
CA VAL A 66 -5.70 7.96 -3.95
C VAL A 66 -6.13 6.65 -3.29
N LEU A 67 -5.43 5.55 -3.59
CA LEU A 67 -5.63 4.25 -2.95
C LEU A 67 -4.43 3.91 -2.07
N VAL A 68 -4.66 3.57 -0.82
CA VAL A 68 -3.62 3.18 0.15
C VAL A 68 -3.71 1.68 0.39
N LEU A 69 -2.68 0.94 0.01
CA LEU A 69 -2.70 -0.53 -0.05
C LEU A 69 -2.12 -1.20 1.20
N GLY A 70 -2.55 -0.75 2.37
CA GLY A 70 -2.25 -1.41 3.64
C GLY A 70 -0.99 -0.91 4.35
N ASP A 71 -0.81 -1.43 5.56
CA ASP A 71 0.21 -1.01 6.51
C ASP A 71 0.25 0.51 6.71
N LEU A 72 -0.94 1.04 7.01
CA LEU A 72 -1.15 2.47 7.26
C LEU A 72 -0.40 2.90 8.52
N SER A 73 -0.46 2.02 9.53
CA SER A 73 0.12 2.24 10.85
C SER A 73 1.02 1.06 11.24
N ILE A 74 1.56 1.09 12.44
CA ILE A 74 2.29 -0.05 13.04
C ILE A 74 1.53 -0.67 14.19
N ASP A 75 0.22 -0.75 14.08
CA ASP A 75 -0.66 -1.29 15.11
C ASP A 75 -0.74 -2.83 15.05
N ASP A 76 0.38 -3.49 14.86
CA ASP A 76 0.55 -4.94 14.92
C ASP A 76 0.52 -5.50 16.34
N TYR A 77 0.29 -4.66 17.34
CA TYR A 77 0.06 -5.04 18.72
C TYR A 77 -1.35 -4.57 19.15
N ASP A 78 -1.75 -5.01 20.30
CA ASP A 78 -3.09 -4.73 20.80
C ASP A 78 -3.40 -3.21 20.80
N TYR A 79 -4.09 -2.75 19.76
CA TYR A 79 -4.46 -1.34 19.57
C TYR A 79 -5.21 -0.75 20.78
N ARG A 80 -5.82 -1.61 21.63
CA ARG A 80 -6.50 -1.20 22.88
C ARG A 80 -5.53 -0.76 23.96
N LYS A 81 -4.24 -1.08 23.84
CA LYS A 81 -3.20 -0.66 24.78
C LYS A 81 -2.62 0.70 24.43
N LEU A 82 -2.93 1.21 23.26
CA LEU A 82 -2.47 2.52 22.81
C LEU A 82 -3.45 3.60 23.25
N PRO A 83 -2.95 4.79 23.62
CA PRO A 83 -3.81 5.93 23.91
C PRO A 83 -4.59 6.39 22.68
N ASP A 84 -4.06 6.14 21.48
CA ASP A 84 -4.60 6.58 20.21
C ASP A 84 -4.70 5.43 19.20
N ASN A 85 -5.66 5.56 18.30
CA ASN A 85 -5.81 4.72 17.12
C ASN A 85 -5.00 5.31 15.96
N TYR A 86 -3.88 4.68 15.60
CA TYR A 86 -2.98 5.23 14.58
C TYR A 86 -3.58 5.20 13.17
N CYS A 87 -4.44 4.25 12.85
CA CYS A 87 -5.19 4.29 11.59
C CYS A 87 -6.14 5.52 11.55
N ARG A 88 -6.78 5.85 12.67
CA ARG A 88 -7.60 7.08 12.79
C ARG A 88 -6.73 8.32 12.60
N ARG A 89 -5.57 8.37 13.24
CA ARG A 89 -4.66 9.50 13.12
C ARG A 89 -4.13 9.63 11.69
N PHE A 90 -3.76 8.53 11.04
CA PHE A 90 -3.34 8.55 9.65
C PHE A 90 -4.45 9.07 8.73
N LEU A 91 -5.69 8.64 8.95
CA LEU A 91 -6.84 9.18 8.23
C LEU A 91 -6.98 10.70 8.45
N ASP A 92 -6.94 11.14 9.71
CA ASP A 92 -7.21 12.53 10.08
C ASP A 92 -6.05 13.47 9.69
N GLU A 93 -4.82 13.03 9.84
CA GLU A 93 -3.61 13.87 9.66
C GLU A 93 -3.05 13.79 8.23
N CYS A 94 -3.40 12.75 7.46
CA CYS A 94 -2.88 12.54 6.10
C CYS A 94 -4.01 12.49 5.05
N MET A 95 -4.81 11.41 5.06
CA MET A 95 -5.73 11.13 3.95
C MET A 95 -6.80 12.22 3.73
N ARG A 96 -7.30 12.84 4.82
CA ARG A 96 -8.28 13.94 4.71
C ARG A 96 -7.71 15.20 4.07
N GLY A 97 -6.41 15.35 4.03
CA GLY A 97 -5.71 16.44 3.36
C GLY A 97 -5.53 16.23 1.86
N PHE A 98 -5.82 15.06 1.33
CA PHE A 98 -5.69 14.82 -0.11
C PHE A 98 -6.71 15.62 -0.93
N PRO A 99 -6.32 16.14 -2.10
CA PRO A 99 -7.17 16.99 -2.94
C PRO A 99 -8.27 16.22 -3.69
N CYS A 100 -8.37 14.92 -3.50
CA CYS A 100 -9.31 14.01 -4.16
C CYS A 100 -9.77 12.91 -3.18
N PRO A 101 -10.85 12.17 -3.51
CA PRO A 101 -11.29 11.03 -2.71
C PRO A 101 -10.15 10.03 -2.46
N SER A 102 -10.17 9.39 -1.28
CA SER A 102 -9.16 8.38 -0.93
C SER A 102 -9.77 7.22 -0.17
N TRP A 103 -9.22 6.03 -0.41
CA TRP A 103 -9.61 4.80 0.25
C TRP A 103 -8.38 4.03 0.69
N ALA A 104 -8.50 3.34 1.82
CA ALA A 104 -7.46 2.49 2.36
C ALA A 104 -7.94 1.06 2.52
N LEU A 105 -7.05 0.12 2.26
CA LEU A 105 -7.21 -1.27 2.61
C LEU A 105 -6.27 -1.60 3.79
N ALA A 106 -6.56 -2.64 4.55
CA ALA A 106 -5.74 -3.02 5.69
C ALA A 106 -4.57 -3.93 5.30
N GLY A 107 -3.40 -3.72 5.91
CA GLY A 107 -2.26 -4.61 5.86
C GLY A 107 -2.14 -5.48 7.12
N ASN A 108 -1.01 -6.18 7.25
CA ASN A 108 -0.77 -7.04 8.43
C ASN A 108 -0.47 -6.24 9.70
N HIS A 109 0.06 -5.04 9.59
CA HIS A 109 0.28 -4.14 10.72
C HIS A 109 -1.00 -3.38 11.14
N ASP A 110 -2.04 -3.40 10.31
CA ASP A 110 -3.34 -2.78 10.63
C ASP A 110 -4.25 -3.80 11.33
N SER A 111 -3.84 -4.26 12.51
CA SER A 111 -4.48 -5.35 13.27
C SER A 111 -5.82 -4.96 13.91
N TYR A 112 -6.69 -4.30 13.16
CA TYR A 112 -8.02 -3.90 13.60
C TYR A 112 -9.08 -4.90 13.13
N PRO A 113 -9.98 -5.37 14.02
CA PRO A 113 -11.17 -6.11 13.61
C PRO A 113 -12.04 -5.27 12.65
N ASP A 114 -12.80 -5.93 11.78
CA ASP A 114 -13.64 -5.23 10.79
C ASP A 114 -14.57 -4.18 11.42
N LYS A 115 -15.10 -4.43 12.61
CA LYS A 115 -15.90 -3.44 13.33
C LYS A 115 -15.10 -2.17 13.65
N ALA A 116 -13.92 -2.31 14.22
CA ALA A 116 -13.07 -1.16 14.57
C ALA A 116 -12.58 -0.44 13.31
N TRP A 117 -12.29 -1.18 12.24
CA TRP A 117 -11.96 -0.61 10.93
C TRP A 117 -13.10 0.26 10.38
N ARG A 118 -14.35 -0.26 10.41
CA ARG A 118 -15.55 0.48 9.99
C ARG A 118 -15.78 1.75 10.80
N GLU A 119 -15.47 1.73 12.09
CA GLU A 119 -15.57 2.91 12.96
C GLU A 119 -14.57 4.01 12.57
N VAL A 120 -13.43 3.63 11.97
CA VAL A 120 -12.42 4.58 11.47
C VAL A 120 -12.79 5.09 10.07
N PHE A 121 -12.99 4.17 9.12
CA PHE A 121 -13.06 4.50 7.69
C PHE A 121 -14.49 4.58 7.14
N GLY A 122 -15.49 4.07 7.86
CA GLY A 122 -16.88 4.07 7.40
C GLY A 122 -17.24 2.92 6.42
N TYR A 123 -16.28 2.08 6.06
CA TYR A 123 -16.46 0.90 5.20
C TYR A 123 -15.68 -0.30 5.76
N GLY A 124 -15.98 -1.51 5.26
CA GLY A 124 -15.31 -2.73 5.70
C GLY A 124 -13.87 -2.84 5.22
N ARG A 125 -13.14 -3.81 5.78
CA ARG A 125 -11.76 -4.11 5.37
C ARG A 125 -11.66 -4.59 3.92
N GLN A 126 -12.74 -5.13 3.38
CA GLN A 126 -12.85 -5.62 2.01
C GLN A 126 -14.01 -4.91 1.32
N PHE A 127 -13.78 -4.33 0.15
CA PHE A 127 -14.76 -3.53 -0.57
C PHE A 127 -14.35 -3.33 -2.04
N SER A 128 -15.23 -2.74 -2.83
CA SER A 128 -14.87 -2.24 -4.16
C SER A 128 -15.23 -0.77 -4.31
N VAL A 129 -14.50 -0.08 -5.17
CA VAL A 129 -14.79 1.29 -5.57
C VAL A 129 -14.75 1.39 -7.09
N ARG A 130 -15.75 2.07 -7.67
CA ARG A 130 -15.80 2.39 -9.08
C ARG A 130 -15.27 3.79 -9.32
N ILE A 131 -14.28 3.91 -10.21
CA ILE A 131 -13.69 5.16 -10.65
C ILE A 131 -13.77 5.21 -12.17
N GLY A 132 -14.56 6.13 -12.71
CA GLY A 132 -14.88 6.13 -14.12
C GLY A 132 -15.56 4.82 -14.56
N ASP A 133 -14.96 4.14 -15.52
CA ASP A 133 -15.41 2.86 -16.08
C ASP A 133 -14.62 1.65 -15.55
N ARG A 134 -13.79 1.84 -14.52
CA ARG A 134 -12.99 0.80 -13.88
C ARG A 134 -13.46 0.53 -12.45
N VAL A 135 -13.34 -0.72 -12.03
CA VAL A 135 -13.62 -1.16 -10.66
C VAL A 135 -12.33 -1.61 -9.99
N PHE A 136 -12.04 -1.02 -8.85
CA PHE A 136 -10.94 -1.39 -7.97
C PHE A 136 -11.49 -2.26 -6.87
N VAL A 137 -11.08 -3.53 -6.84
CA VAL A 137 -11.48 -4.50 -5.81
C VAL A 137 -10.39 -4.55 -4.75
N MET A 138 -10.72 -4.08 -3.56
CA MET A 138 -9.83 -4.03 -2.42
C MET A 138 -9.96 -5.33 -1.62
N LEU A 139 -8.99 -6.23 -1.78
CA LEU A 139 -8.98 -7.59 -1.26
C LEU A 139 -8.17 -7.66 0.04
N ASP A 140 -8.85 -7.91 1.16
CA ASP A 140 -8.19 -8.09 2.46
C ASP A 140 -7.63 -9.51 2.58
N THR A 141 -6.31 -9.64 2.55
CA THR A 141 -5.58 -10.90 2.75
C THR A 141 -5.05 -11.06 4.17
N PHE A 142 -5.49 -10.21 5.09
CA PHE A 142 -5.18 -10.27 6.53
C PHE A 142 -6.45 -10.23 7.38
N ARG A 143 -7.49 -10.93 6.93
CA ARG A 143 -8.82 -10.96 7.58
C ARG A 143 -8.81 -11.56 8.98
N LYS A 144 -7.88 -12.49 9.24
CA LYS A 144 -7.73 -13.13 10.55
C LYS A 144 -6.81 -12.31 11.43
N VAL A 145 -7.39 -11.30 12.06
CA VAL A 145 -6.66 -10.49 13.04
C VAL A 145 -6.53 -11.27 14.34
N PRO A 146 -5.31 -11.49 14.85
CA PRO A 146 -5.11 -12.13 16.14
C PRO A 146 -5.78 -11.32 17.26
N ALA A 147 -6.47 -11.99 18.17
CA ALA A 147 -7.20 -11.32 19.22
C ALA A 147 -6.29 -10.61 20.24
N HIS A 148 -5.03 -11.01 20.36
CA HIS A 148 -4.11 -10.59 21.44
C HIS A 148 -2.63 -10.59 21.06
N ASP A 149 -2.28 -10.68 19.79
CA ASP A 149 -0.90 -10.91 19.41
C ASP A 149 -0.28 -9.69 18.70
N ALA A 150 0.95 -9.44 19.04
CA ALA A 150 1.77 -8.37 18.52
C ALA A 150 2.51 -8.72 17.22
N SER A 151 2.30 -9.91 16.68
CA SER A 151 3.04 -10.41 15.50
C SER A 151 2.46 -10.00 14.15
N GLY A 152 1.44 -9.12 14.16
CA GLY A 152 0.69 -8.78 12.96
C GLY A 152 -0.39 -9.82 12.60
N ALA A 153 -1.25 -9.49 11.66
CA ALA A 153 -2.28 -10.41 11.17
C ALA A 153 -1.68 -11.50 10.29
N ALA A 154 -2.16 -12.72 10.44
CA ALA A 154 -1.73 -13.82 9.59
C ALA A 154 -2.29 -13.68 8.16
N TYR A 155 -1.46 -13.98 7.16
CA TYR A 155 -1.88 -14.07 5.77
C TYR A 155 -3.02 -15.08 5.58
N THR A 156 -4.00 -14.68 4.81
CA THR A 156 -5.12 -15.53 4.39
C THR A 156 -5.25 -15.48 2.88
N PRO A 157 -5.61 -16.59 2.22
CA PRO A 157 -5.88 -16.58 0.78
C PRO A 157 -6.94 -15.54 0.40
N VAL A 158 -6.92 -15.13 -0.86
CA VAL A 158 -7.92 -14.22 -1.43
C VAL A 158 -9.32 -14.77 -1.23
N ASP A 159 -10.25 -13.90 -0.86
CA ASP A 159 -11.67 -14.22 -0.77
C ASP A 159 -12.28 -14.29 -2.18
N VAL A 160 -12.29 -15.48 -2.73
CA VAL A 160 -12.76 -15.72 -4.10
C VAL A 160 -14.28 -15.53 -4.24
N ASP A 161 -15.04 -15.76 -3.18
CA ASP A 161 -16.50 -15.57 -3.22
C ASP A 161 -16.84 -14.09 -3.29
N PHE A 162 -16.13 -13.26 -2.52
CA PHE A 162 -16.25 -11.82 -2.62
C PHE A 162 -15.84 -11.32 -4.01
N LEU A 163 -14.69 -11.79 -4.54
CA LEU A 163 -14.24 -11.39 -5.88
C LEU A 163 -15.25 -11.76 -6.96
N ARG A 164 -15.83 -12.97 -6.92
CA ARG A 164 -16.88 -13.39 -7.86
C ARG A 164 -18.11 -12.51 -7.77
N ALA A 165 -18.56 -12.21 -6.56
CA ALA A 165 -19.71 -11.32 -6.35
C ALA A 165 -19.47 -9.92 -6.95
N GLU A 166 -18.26 -9.38 -6.83
CA GLU A 166 -17.93 -8.10 -7.43
C GLU A 166 -17.83 -8.18 -8.96
N LEU A 167 -17.29 -9.26 -9.53
CA LEU A 167 -17.28 -9.50 -10.97
C LEU A 167 -18.69 -9.63 -11.57
N GLU A 168 -19.62 -10.22 -10.84
CA GLU A 168 -21.04 -10.35 -11.22
C GLU A 168 -21.79 -9.02 -11.08
N LYS A 169 -21.52 -8.26 -10.03
CA LYS A 169 -22.12 -6.95 -9.77
C LYS A 169 -21.81 -5.93 -10.87
N TYR A 170 -20.64 -6.04 -11.47
CA TYR A 170 -20.18 -5.16 -12.55
C TYR A 170 -19.87 -5.96 -13.82
N PRO A 171 -20.88 -6.36 -14.59
CA PRO A 171 -20.72 -7.35 -15.67
C PRO A 171 -19.97 -6.84 -16.90
N THR A 172 -19.84 -5.55 -17.09
CA THR A 172 -19.22 -4.92 -18.27
C THR A 172 -17.92 -4.18 -17.96
N GLU A 173 -17.68 -3.86 -16.71
CA GLU A 173 -16.53 -3.11 -16.27
C GLU A 173 -15.24 -3.94 -16.29
N LYS A 174 -14.12 -3.27 -16.43
CA LYS A 174 -12.78 -3.84 -16.23
C LYS A 174 -12.29 -3.59 -14.80
N PHE A 175 -11.42 -4.47 -14.32
CA PHE A 175 -11.04 -4.56 -12.92
C PHE A 175 -9.56 -4.39 -12.70
N PHE A 176 -9.23 -3.71 -11.63
CA PHE A 176 -7.94 -3.76 -10.98
C PHE A 176 -8.09 -4.40 -9.60
N LEU A 177 -7.24 -5.36 -9.28
CA LEU A 177 -7.25 -6.02 -7.98
C LEU A 177 -6.16 -5.41 -7.10
N CYS A 178 -6.56 -4.90 -5.96
CA CYS A 178 -5.68 -4.28 -5.00
C CYS A 178 -5.66 -5.13 -3.72
N THR A 179 -4.48 -5.47 -3.25
CA THR A 179 -4.30 -6.22 -2.01
C THR A 179 -3.06 -5.70 -1.29
N HIS A 180 -2.99 -5.87 0.04
CA HIS A 180 -1.73 -5.56 0.71
C HIS A 180 -0.66 -6.60 0.36
N TYR A 181 -1.01 -7.89 0.37
CA TYR A 181 -0.08 -8.96 0.01
C TYR A 181 -0.78 -10.13 -0.67
N ILE A 182 -0.07 -10.76 -1.57
CA ILE A 182 -0.38 -12.07 -2.15
C ILE A 182 0.92 -12.86 -2.29
N ASP A 183 1.00 -14.05 -1.70
CA ASP A 183 2.17 -14.89 -1.88
C ASP A 183 2.11 -15.60 -3.23
N ILE A 184 2.78 -15.02 -4.21
CA ILE A 184 2.84 -15.55 -5.58
C ILE A 184 3.63 -16.87 -5.71
N ARG A 185 4.35 -17.27 -4.64
CA ARG A 185 5.08 -18.54 -4.59
C ARG A 185 4.24 -19.69 -4.07
N GLN A 186 3.08 -19.39 -3.51
CA GLN A 186 2.15 -20.36 -2.92
C GLN A 186 0.86 -20.41 -3.75
N GLU A 187 0.98 -20.70 -5.03
CA GLU A 187 -0.18 -20.85 -5.94
C GLU A 187 -1.19 -21.88 -5.40
N GLU A 188 -0.71 -22.93 -4.74
CA GLU A 188 -1.54 -23.98 -4.14
C GLU A 188 -2.54 -23.43 -3.11
N GLN A 189 -2.23 -22.34 -2.42
CA GLN A 189 -3.16 -21.68 -1.49
C GLN A 189 -4.16 -20.77 -2.20
N ASN A 190 -3.92 -20.47 -3.47
CA ASN A 190 -4.71 -19.52 -4.26
C ASN A 190 -5.25 -20.14 -5.57
N VAL A 191 -5.43 -21.45 -5.63
CA VAL A 191 -5.83 -22.17 -6.89
C VAL A 191 -7.06 -21.55 -7.55
N GLU A 192 -8.13 -21.32 -6.78
CA GLU A 192 -9.36 -20.72 -7.32
C GLU A 192 -9.17 -19.28 -7.77
N PHE A 193 -8.35 -18.52 -7.06
CA PHE A 193 -8.00 -17.16 -7.45
C PHE A 193 -7.19 -17.16 -8.76
N CYS A 194 -6.20 -18.03 -8.88
CA CYS A 194 -5.42 -18.20 -10.11
C CYS A 194 -6.33 -18.57 -11.29
N ARG A 195 -7.33 -19.44 -11.06
CA ARG A 195 -8.30 -19.79 -12.10
C ARG A 195 -9.14 -18.59 -12.54
N ILE A 196 -9.62 -17.79 -11.61
CA ILE A 196 -10.37 -16.56 -11.94
C ILE A 196 -9.50 -15.60 -12.76
N LEU A 197 -8.22 -15.45 -12.42
CA LEU A 197 -7.30 -14.60 -13.18
C LEU A 197 -7.10 -15.09 -14.62
N GLN A 198 -7.00 -16.41 -14.81
CA GLN A 198 -6.82 -17.01 -16.13
C GLN A 198 -8.08 -16.90 -17.01
N GLU A 199 -9.26 -17.07 -16.39
CA GLU A 199 -10.54 -17.12 -17.11
C GLU A 199 -11.12 -15.72 -17.38
N SER A 200 -10.68 -14.68 -16.67
CA SER A 200 -11.27 -13.35 -16.79
C SER A 200 -10.37 -12.37 -17.56
N ASP A 201 -10.79 -12.02 -18.77
CA ASP A 201 -10.15 -10.94 -19.56
C ASP A 201 -10.46 -9.54 -18.99
N ARG A 202 -11.44 -9.44 -18.09
CA ARG A 202 -11.82 -8.17 -17.48
C ARG A 202 -10.90 -7.75 -16.34
N ILE A 203 -10.10 -8.64 -15.78
CA ILE A 203 -9.08 -8.31 -14.78
C ILE A 203 -7.81 -7.89 -15.53
N LEU A 204 -7.44 -6.62 -15.42
CA LEU A 204 -6.35 -6.03 -16.18
C LEU A 204 -5.00 -6.18 -15.48
N ALA A 205 -4.93 -5.88 -14.20
CA ALA A 205 -3.69 -5.94 -13.42
C ALA A 205 -3.96 -6.09 -11.92
N LEU A 206 -2.89 -6.41 -11.18
CA LEU A 206 -2.87 -6.50 -9.72
C LEU A 206 -1.89 -5.48 -9.15
N PHE A 207 -2.22 -4.91 -8.00
CA PHE A 207 -1.35 -4.01 -7.23
C PHE A 207 -1.25 -4.51 -5.80
N ARG A 208 -0.02 -4.57 -5.26
CA ARG A 208 0.22 -4.96 -3.86
C ARG A 208 1.34 -4.14 -3.21
N GLY A 209 1.31 -4.07 -1.88
CA GLY A 209 2.37 -3.54 -1.01
C GLY A 209 3.19 -4.64 -0.35
N HIS A 210 3.45 -4.48 0.96
CA HIS A 210 4.07 -5.44 1.86
C HIS A 210 5.55 -5.75 1.62
N THR A 211 5.97 -5.87 0.38
CA THR A 211 7.35 -6.27 0.04
C THR A 211 8.36 -5.15 0.25
N HIS A 212 7.90 -3.91 0.32
CA HIS A 212 8.70 -2.69 0.35
C HIS A 212 9.69 -2.58 -0.82
N ILE A 213 9.39 -3.24 -1.92
CA ILE A 213 10.17 -3.24 -3.16
C ILE A 213 9.26 -2.77 -4.29
N ALA A 214 9.69 -1.85 -5.14
CA ALA A 214 8.95 -1.51 -6.35
C ALA A 214 9.44 -2.36 -7.50
N GLU A 215 8.59 -3.22 -8.00
CA GLU A 215 8.90 -4.01 -9.19
C GLU A 215 7.63 -4.42 -9.94
N LEU A 216 7.79 -4.59 -11.24
CA LEU A 216 6.74 -5.11 -12.10
C LEU A 216 7.00 -6.59 -12.35
N LEU A 217 6.02 -7.40 -11.98
CA LEU A 217 6.04 -8.85 -12.09
C LEU A 217 4.92 -9.32 -13.03
N THR A 218 4.89 -10.61 -13.30
CA THR A 218 3.76 -11.29 -13.92
C THR A 218 3.28 -12.39 -12.99
N PHE A 219 1.98 -12.39 -12.69
CA PHE A 219 1.33 -13.43 -11.91
C PHE A 219 0.15 -13.98 -12.68
N VAL A 220 0.20 -15.27 -13.00
CA VAL A 220 -0.86 -15.99 -13.76
C VAL A 220 -1.23 -15.25 -15.06
N GLY A 221 -0.22 -14.76 -15.77
CA GLY A 221 -0.40 -14.04 -17.04
C GLY A 221 -0.89 -12.59 -16.92
N LYS A 222 -1.12 -12.09 -15.70
CA LYS A 222 -1.50 -10.69 -15.46
C LYS A 222 -0.31 -9.89 -14.93
N PRO A 223 -0.17 -8.61 -15.30
CA PRO A 223 0.77 -7.73 -14.65
C PRO A 223 0.45 -7.59 -13.16
N LEU A 224 1.48 -7.65 -12.33
CA LEU A 224 1.42 -7.41 -10.90
C LEU A 224 2.48 -6.37 -10.55
N ALA A 225 2.05 -5.23 -10.03
CA ALA A 225 2.95 -4.21 -9.53
C ALA A 225 3.10 -4.34 -8.01
N ASP A 226 4.33 -4.57 -7.55
CA ASP A 226 4.75 -4.29 -6.20
C ASP A 226 5.01 -2.80 -6.11
N ILE A 227 4.19 -2.06 -5.36
CA ILE A 227 4.22 -0.59 -5.37
C ILE A 227 5.21 0.02 -4.36
N GLY A 228 5.98 -0.82 -3.68
CA GLY A 228 6.99 -0.38 -2.72
C GLY A 228 6.43 0.03 -1.38
N GLY A 229 7.29 0.64 -0.57
CA GLY A 229 6.94 1.13 0.76
C GLY A 229 7.29 2.60 0.92
N TYR A 230 6.34 3.41 1.36
CA TYR A 230 6.57 4.83 1.55
C TYR A 230 7.16 5.17 2.92
N GLY A 231 6.76 4.45 3.96
CA GLY A 231 7.24 4.68 5.32
C GLY A 231 8.70 4.28 5.51
N TYR A 232 9.09 3.16 4.93
CA TYR A 232 10.47 2.67 4.86
C TYR A 232 10.63 1.67 3.73
N SER A 233 11.86 1.51 3.29
CA SER A 233 12.22 0.53 2.26
C SER A 233 13.17 -0.50 2.82
N GLY A 234 13.07 -1.73 2.36
CA GLY A 234 13.92 -2.82 2.76
C GLY A 234 14.51 -3.57 1.58
N GLN A 235 15.57 -4.31 1.82
CA GLN A 235 16.15 -5.23 0.85
C GLN A 235 16.67 -6.48 1.54
N VAL A 236 16.84 -7.53 0.78
CA VAL A 236 17.54 -8.74 1.23
C VAL A 236 18.97 -8.71 0.72
N VAL A 237 19.94 -8.64 1.63
CA VAL A 237 21.37 -8.74 1.33
C VAL A 237 21.91 -9.97 2.03
N ASP A 238 22.58 -10.87 1.29
CA ASP A 238 23.13 -12.12 1.80
C ASP A 238 22.15 -12.95 2.65
N GLY A 239 20.89 -13.00 2.23
CA GLY A 239 19.81 -13.71 2.91
C GLY A 239 19.31 -13.05 4.20
N LYS A 240 19.75 -11.86 4.52
CA LYS A 240 19.28 -11.05 5.66
C LYS A 240 18.50 -9.86 5.17
N TYR A 241 17.36 -9.61 5.81
CA TYR A 241 16.60 -8.38 5.59
C TYR A 241 17.36 -7.20 6.17
N THR A 242 17.64 -6.22 5.35
CA THR A 242 18.36 -5.00 5.76
C THR A 242 17.59 -3.77 5.31
N PHE A 243 17.68 -2.71 6.10
CA PHE A 243 17.13 -1.41 5.76
C PHE A 243 18.25 -0.51 5.25
N GLU A 244 18.63 -0.67 4.00
CA GLU A 244 19.65 0.19 3.41
C GLU A 244 19.07 1.14 2.38
N ILE A 245 19.41 2.41 2.54
CA ILE A 245 18.87 3.53 1.77
C ILE A 245 19.26 3.52 0.28
N PHE A 246 20.23 2.74 -0.12
CA PHE A 246 20.92 2.94 -1.39
C PHE A 246 20.79 1.81 -2.42
N SER A 247 19.90 0.86 -2.25
CA SER A 247 19.68 -0.15 -3.28
C SER A 247 18.85 0.43 -4.43
N PRO A 248 19.20 0.18 -5.70
CA PRO A 248 18.38 0.55 -6.85
C PRO A 248 16.98 -0.12 -6.86
N ARG A 249 16.80 -1.18 -6.08
CA ARG A 249 15.49 -1.83 -5.85
C ARG A 249 14.61 -1.11 -4.84
N TRP A 250 15.10 -0.05 -4.21
CA TRP A 250 14.34 0.68 -3.23
C TRP A 250 13.19 1.42 -3.82
N ALA A 251 12.10 1.09 -3.28
CA ALA A 251 10.86 1.68 -3.65
C ALA A 251 10.26 2.53 -2.54
N TYR A 252 10.96 3.56 -2.22
CA TYR A 252 10.31 4.73 -1.71
C TYR A 252 9.59 5.38 -2.90
N GLY A 253 8.29 5.60 -2.78
CA GLY A 253 7.54 6.25 -3.83
C GLY A 253 6.10 5.78 -3.92
N TYR A 254 5.52 5.92 -5.08
CA TYR A 254 4.12 5.60 -5.34
C TYR A 254 3.94 5.14 -6.78
N GLU A 255 2.82 4.49 -7.04
CA GLU A 255 2.41 4.10 -8.39
C GLU A 255 1.40 5.10 -8.93
N VAL A 256 1.53 5.46 -10.19
CA VAL A 256 0.55 6.24 -10.94
C VAL A 256 -0.11 5.33 -11.95
N LEU A 257 -1.44 5.28 -11.93
CA LEU A 257 -2.25 4.56 -12.90
C LEU A 257 -3.10 5.56 -13.69
N GLU A 258 -2.99 5.51 -14.99
CA GLU A 258 -3.72 6.35 -15.93
C GLU A 258 -4.44 5.48 -16.95
N TRP A 259 -5.68 5.84 -17.31
CA TRP A 259 -6.39 5.16 -18.39
C TRP A 259 -7.34 6.09 -19.13
N ASP A 260 -7.66 5.69 -20.34
CA ASP A 260 -8.74 6.24 -21.16
C ASP A 260 -9.53 5.10 -21.84
N ASP A 261 -10.27 5.44 -22.88
CA ASP A 261 -11.14 4.49 -23.57
C ASP A 261 -10.36 3.38 -24.34
N SER A 262 -9.04 3.50 -24.48
CA SER A 262 -8.22 2.61 -25.34
C SER A 262 -6.96 2.08 -24.68
N THR A 263 -6.47 2.75 -23.67
CA THR A 263 -5.15 2.47 -23.11
C THR A 263 -5.17 2.58 -21.58
N THR A 264 -4.55 1.64 -20.96
CA THR A 264 -4.24 1.67 -19.51
C THR A 264 -2.72 1.69 -19.35
N ARG A 265 -2.19 2.61 -18.57
CA ARG A 265 -0.77 2.71 -18.24
C ARG A 265 -0.57 2.91 -16.76
N PHE A 266 0.39 2.20 -16.19
CA PHE A 266 0.85 2.47 -14.82
C PHE A 266 2.37 2.43 -14.73
N TYR A 267 2.93 3.12 -13.75
CA TYR A 267 4.37 3.28 -13.54
C TYR A 267 4.69 3.74 -12.14
N HIS A 268 5.83 3.30 -11.62
CA HIS A 268 6.33 3.72 -10.33
C HIS A 268 7.05 5.07 -10.42
N VAL A 269 6.72 5.96 -9.50
CA VAL A 269 7.36 7.27 -9.32
C VAL A 269 8.11 7.30 -8.00
N LYS A 270 9.42 7.49 -8.08
CA LYS A 270 10.28 7.79 -6.94
C LYS A 270 10.52 9.30 -6.93
N PRO A 271 9.92 10.05 -6.00
CA PRO A 271 10.11 11.49 -5.93
C PRO A 271 11.57 11.87 -5.68
N ALA A 272 11.95 13.05 -6.14
CA ALA A 272 13.23 13.63 -5.77
C ALA A 272 13.25 13.93 -4.27
N LEU A 273 14.34 13.59 -3.60
CA LEU A 273 14.48 13.80 -2.17
C LEU A 273 15.91 14.21 -1.83
N HIS A 274 16.05 15.30 -1.11
CA HIS A 274 17.28 15.64 -0.43
C HIS A 274 17.34 14.98 0.95
N TYR A 275 18.44 14.31 1.23
CA TYR A 275 18.61 13.55 2.46
C TYR A 275 19.91 13.92 3.18
N GLU A 276 19.81 14.21 4.48
CA GLU A 276 20.97 14.44 5.34
C GLU A 276 21.19 13.24 6.27
N ALA A 277 22.35 12.63 6.17
CA ALA A 277 22.81 11.55 7.06
C ALA A 277 23.99 11.99 7.92
N LYS A 278 24.33 11.20 8.93
CA LYS A 278 25.51 11.45 9.78
C LYS A 278 26.83 11.59 9.00
N ASN A 279 26.91 10.98 7.83
CA ASN A 279 28.12 10.89 7.01
C ASN A 279 28.05 11.76 5.74
N GLY A 280 27.10 12.67 5.62
CA GLY A 280 26.94 13.56 4.48
C GLY A 280 25.51 13.67 3.99
N SER A 281 25.29 14.51 2.99
CA SER A 281 24.00 14.67 2.33
C SER A 281 23.98 13.92 1.00
N PHE A 282 22.78 13.45 0.62
CA PHE A 282 22.55 12.73 -0.62
C PHE A 282 21.31 13.27 -1.31
N ASP A 283 21.41 13.41 -2.62
CA ASP A 283 20.28 13.76 -3.47
C ASP A 283 19.78 12.50 -4.18
N ILE A 284 18.52 12.16 -3.97
CA ILE A 284 17.83 11.11 -4.71
C ILE A 284 17.09 11.82 -5.86
N PRO A 285 17.43 11.52 -7.11
CA PRO A 285 16.77 12.15 -8.25
C PRO A 285 15.36 11.59 -8.44
N LEU A 286 14.47 12.38 -9.04
CA LEU A 286 13.20 11.88 -9.55
C LEU A 286 13.46 10.73 -10.52
N THR A 287 12.81 9.60 -10.31
CA THR A 287 12.92 8.43 -11.19
C THR A 287 11.54 7.87 -11.51
N ILE A 288 11.32 7.49 -12.75
CA ILE A 288 10.14 6.76 -13.21
C ILE A 288 10.60 5.39 -13.70
N SER A 289 9.97 4.32 -13.21
CA SER A 289 10.35 2.95 -13.54
C SER A 289 9.14 2.02 -13.60
N GLY A 290 9.34 0.77 -14.01
CA GLY A 290 8.30 -0.25 -13.98
C GLY A 290 7.07 0.07 -14.84
N ALA A 291 7.23 0.85 -15.92
CA ALA A 291 6.09 1.24 -16.75
C ALA A 291 5.50 0.03 -17.48
N CYS A 292 4.19 -0.14 -17.35
CA CYS A 292 3.39 -1.12 -18.08
C CYS A 292 2.30 -0.39 -18.87
N THR A 293 2.07 -0.83 -20.09
CA THR A 293 0.98 -0.31 -20.93
C THR A 293 0.15 -1.49 -21.45
N LEU A 294 -1.14 -1.40 -21.25
CA LEU A 294 -2.13 -2.38 -21.70
C LEU A 294 -3.01 -1.70 -22.76
N ASN A 295 -3.28 -2.40 -23.84
CA ASN A 295 -4.30 -2.01 -24.80
C ASN A 295 -5.62 -2.64 -24.35
N ASP A 296 -6.61 -1.83 -24.20
CA ASP A 296 -7.94 -2.22 -23.69
C ASP A 296 -8.79 -2.89 -24.78
#